data_56ec07bd106070845ee33a7f037f1284
#
_entry.id   56ec07bd106070845ee33a7f037f1284
#
_cell.length_a   1.000
_cell.length_b   1.000
_cell.length_c   1.000
_cell.angle_alpha   90.00
_cell.angle_beta   90.00
_cell.angle_gamma   90.00
#
_symmetry.space_group_name_H-M   'P 1'
#
loop_
_entity.id
_entity.type
_entity.pdbx_description
1 polymer ?
#
loop_
_entity_poly.entity_id
_entity_poly.type
_entity_poly.pdbx_seq_one_letter_code
_entity_poly.pdbx_strand_id
1 'polypeptide(L)'
;LCLSSACSRQANTAATRSWQAFTTRYNVLYNAREAYEASYRAFVEATQEDYSERLYLDPLALRLERGEKAGDFTRAIEKAEKAIREHSITRKPQKAPGWRRDPEAVRLEEKTEYNPALSEAWLLLGSSYLYEGRLGEARSTFEDISRRYATEPEVREIARLWLVRLATLSGDYLEAEEELRRLEEAGATAEKHAPYLYHQARAELSLAQGREAEALPHLSFVAGREKHPLLRSRLLFLLGQVEEALGHRAEAERAFARAERTAPLPPLELAAHLRRLALGTEGDRGSARLRALTTKRRYAPYQDEVYLALAGRYLAEGLRAEAKQSLRLAVDSSQQKGHAWATAWAELGLMALEERRYPEAHDALALALPVLSPKHPHYPRIKELLPGLQLLRGEALLVRRSDSLLHLAGLTESARLAHIDSLIDRVRSRRRSSLPERNYRGANLSTRTETGGGKRGFYFDDPRQVAEGRQRFLDRWGDRPLTDDWNRARRTPALDPLTGQANAPLPEAEPSTEEVGAGADSLSRAFYLRALPLTREAKDSLSARTATALYKMAGLLSERLELLSDADLL
;
A
#
# COMPACT_ATOMS: atom_id res chain seq x y z
N LEU A 1 -37.11 58.34 23.09
CA LEU A 1 -36.81 57.18 23.95
C LEU A 1 -36.59 55.97 23.04
N CYS A 2 -35.36 55.80 22.57
CA CYS A 2 -34.96 54.57 21.89
C CYS A 2 -34.85 53.46 22.95
N LEU A 3 -35.80 52.55 22.93
CA LEU A 3 -35.72 51.29 23.66
C LEU A 3 -34.65 50.43 22.96
N SER A 4 -33.40 50.56 23.41
CA SER A 4 -32.36 49.55 23.19
C SER A 4 -32.70 48.33 24.03
N SER A 5 -33.69 47.55 23.56
CA SER A 5 -33.86 46.17 24.00
C SER A 5 -32.60 45.42 23.55
N ALA A 6 -31.60 45.39 24.43
CA ALA A 6 -30.49 44.46 24.31
C ALA A 6 -31.10 43.05 24.24
N CYS A 7 -31.31 42.51 23.06
CA CYS A 7 -31.74 41.13 22.85
C CYS A 7 -30.67 40.24 23.47
N SER A 8 -30.89 39.84 24.73
CA SER A 8 -30.03 38.88 25.38
C SER A 8 -30.00 37.62 24.51
N ARG A 9 -28.83 37.25 24.03
CA ARG A 9 -28.62 36.01 23.23
C ARG A 9 -29.13 34.76 23.97
N GLN A 10 -29.30 34.85 25.28
CA GLN A 10 -29.77 33.79 26.17
C GLN A 10 -31.28 33.84 26.44
N ALA A 11 -32.02 34.80 25.88
CA ALA A 11 -33.46 34.85 26.04
C ALA A 11 -34.11 33.65 25.32
N ASN A 12 -34.86 32.82 26.05
CA ASN A 12 -35.51 31.65 25.51
C ASN A 12 -36.98 31.94 25.16
N THR A 13 -37.20 32.53 24.00
CA THR A 13 -38.53 32.75 23.38
C THR A 13 -38.59 31.99 22.06
N ALA A 14 -39.81 31.74 21.56
CA ALA A 14 -39.98 31.12 20.25
C ALA A 14 -39.26 31.90 19.14
N ALA A 15 -39.35 33.23 19.15
CA ALA A 15 -38.68 34.10 18.19
C ALA A 15 -37.14 33.98 18.28
N THR A 16 -36.60 33.98 19.52
CA THR A 16 -35.14 33.85 19.70
C THR A 16 -34.64 32.48 19.26
N ARG A 17 -35.34 31.41 19.60
CA ARG A 17 -35.00 30.06 19.14
C ARG A 17 -34.97 29.98 17.60
N SER A 18 -36.00 30.49 16.93
CA SER A 18 -36.07 30.49 15.47
C SER A 18 -34.96 31.35 14.85
N TRP A 19 -34.68 32.54 15.42
CA TRP A 19 -33.61 33.41 14.95
C TRP A 19 -32.23 32.78 15.13
N GLN A 20 -31.95 32.20 16.29
CA GLN A 20 -30.69 31.51 16.54
C GLN A 20 -30.54 30.26 15.64
N ALA A 21 -31.59 29.48 15.45
CA ALA A 21 -31.56 28.34 14.53
C ALA A 21 -31.26 28.77 13.09
N PHE A 22 -31.89 29.86 12.63
CA PHE A 22 -31.63 30.39 11.31
C PHE A 22 -30.19 30.86 11.15
N THR A 23 -29.70 31.70 12.05
CA THR A 23 -28.34 32.24 11.99
C THR A 23 -27.28 31.15 12.14
N THR A 24 -27.55 30.15 12.99
CA THR A 24 -26.66 28.98 13.12
C THR A 24 -26.57 28.22 11.80
N ARG A 25 -27.69 27.83 11.21
CA ARG A 25 -27.73 27.00 9.98
C ARG A 25 -27.07 27.68 8.78
N TYR A 26 -27.44 28.91 8.51
CA TYR A 26 -27.08 29.60 7.26
C TYR A 26 -25.75 30.37 7.34
N ASN A 27 -25.11 30.43 8.48
CA ASN A 27 -23.83 31.11 8.62
C ASN A 27 -22.76 30.17 9.19
N VAL A 28 -22.77 29.90 10.47
CA VAL A 28 -21.63 29.24 11.13
C VAL A 28 -21.60 27.75 10.82
N LEU A 29 -22.75 27.09 10.89
CA LEU A 29 -22.86 25.65 10.61
C LEU A 29 -22.65 25.34 9.13
N TYR A 30 -23.16 26.17 8.23
CA TYR A 30 -22.87 26.04 6.81
C TYR A 30 -21.36 26.05 6.54
N ASN A 31 -20.65 27.05 7.10
CA ASN A 31 -19.19 27.13 6.93
C ASN A 31 -18.43 25.97 7.62
N ALA A 32 -18.95 25.45 8.72
CA ALA A 32 -18.38 24.27 9.38
C ALA A 32 -18.52 23.02 8.54
N ARG A 33 -19.71 22.83 7.94
CA ARG A 33 -19.99 21.70 7.04
C ARG A 33 -19.14 21.77 5.78
N GLU A 34 -19.05 22.93 5.12
CA GLU A 34 -18.19 23.13 3.95
C GLU A 34 -16.71 22.80 4.27
N ALA A 35 -16.21 23.25 5.43
CA ALA A 35 -14.86 22.93 5.85
C ALA A 35 -14.66 21.42 6.09
N TYR A 36 -15.63 20.77 6.75
CA TYR A 36 -15.60 19.33 6.99
C TYR A 36 -15.63 18.55 5.66
N GLU A 37 -16.55 18.87 4.77
CA GLU A 37 -16.68 18.19 3.47
C GLU A 37 -15.44 18.37 2.60
N ALA A 38 -14.82 19.56 2.62
CA ALA A 38 -13.58 19.81 1.91
C ALA A 38 -12.42 18.94 2.45
N SER A 39 -12.26 18.88 3.80
CA SER A 39 -11.25 18.05 4.45
C SER A 39 -11.51 16.57 4.21
N TYR A 40 -12.76 16.12 4.29
CA TYR A 40 -13.14 14.73 4.04
C TYR A 40 -12.89 14.32 2.58
N ARG A 41 -13.22 15.18 1.62
CA ARG A 41 -12.94 14.95 0.20
C ARG A 41 -11.44 14.83 -0.06
N ALA A 42 -10.65 15.77 0.46
CA ALA A 42 -9.20 15.74 0.34
C ALA A 42 -8.61 14.47 0.97
N PHE A 43 -9.13 14.02 2.11
CA PHE A 43 -8.74 12.77 2.73
C PHE A 43 -9.00 11.55 1.85
N VAL A 44 -10.23 11.43 1.31
CA VAL A 44 -10.61 10.30 0.45
C VAL A 44 -9.76 10.27 -0.82
N GLU A 45 -9.52 11.42 -1.45
CA GLU A 45 -8.71 11.53 -2.67
C GLU A 45 -7.22 11.25 -2.43
N ALA A 46 -6.70 11.61 -1.26
CA ALA A 46 -5.29 11.39 -0.89
C ALA A 46 -5.00 9.98 -0.35
N THR A 47 -6.03 9.21 0.01
CA THR A 47 -5.83 7.88 0.57
C THR A 47 -5.45 6.89 -0.52
N GLN A 48 -4.24 6.36 -0.41
CA GLN A 48 -3.75 5.28 -1.26
C GLN A 48 -4.09 3.93 -0.60
N GLU A 49 -4.92 3.15 -1.28
CA GLU A 49 -5.33 1.81 -0.86
C GLU A 49 -4.67 0.74 -1.72
N ASP A 50 -4.40 -0.39 -1.11
CA ASP A 50 -3.96 -1.60 -1.81
C ASP A 50 -5.18 -2.44 -2.20
N TYR A 51 -5.55 -2.40 -3.47
CA TYR A 51 -6.70 -3.14 -4.00
C TYR A 51 -6.47 -4.65 -4.09
N SER A 52 -5.29 -5.13 -3.81
CA SER A 52 -5.01 -6.57 -3.67
C SER A 52 -5.54 -7.12 -2.35
N GLU A 53 -5.60 -6.29 -1.31
CA GLU A 53 -6.16 -6.62 -0.01
C GLU A 53 -7.66 -6.31 0.07
N ARG A 54 -8.34 -6.85 1.09
CA ARG A 54 -9.72 -6.46 1.38
C ARG A 54 -9.73 -5.03 1.88
N LEU A 55 -10.52 -4.18 1.22
CA LEU A 55 -10.68 -2.79 1.64
C LEU A 55 -11.40 -2.69 2.98
N TYR A 56 -11.10 -1.65 3.74
CA TYR A 56 -11.95 -1.24 4.86
C TYR A 56 -13.22 -0.54 4.35
N LEU A 57 -14.29 -0.59 5.09
CA LEU A 57 -15.51 0.13 4.72
C LEU A 57 -15.26 1.66 4.71
N ASP A 58 -14.65 2.19 5.77
CA ASP A 58 -14.17 3.57 5.82
C ASP A 58 -12.64 3.60 5.67
N PRO A 59 -12.07 4.40 4.77
CA PRO A 59 -10.61 4.55 4.62
C PRO A 59 -9.90 5.03 5.90
N LEU A 60 -10.64 5.62 6.84
CA LEU A 60 -10.10 6.04 8.14
C LEU A 60 -9.48 4.87 8.91
N ALA A 61 -10.09 3.67 8.84
CA ALA A 61 -9.56 2.48 9.51
C ALA A 61 -8.11 2.18 9.08
N LEU A 62 -7.80 2.32 7.78
CA LEU A 62 -6.44 2.13 7.26
C LEU A 62 -5.46 3.16 7.83
N ARG A 63 -5.89 4.42 8.02
CA ARG A 63 -5.06 5.48 8.61
C ARG A 63 -4.80 5.22 10.09
N LEU A 64 -5.84 4.87 10.83
CA LEU A 64 -5.71 4.59 12.26
C LEU A 64 -4.83 3.36 12.54
N GLU A 65 -4.91 2.33 11.71
CA GLU A 65 -4.02 1.16 11.78
C GLU A 65 -2.53 1.56 11.63
N ARG A 66 -2.24 2.60 10.87
CA ARG A 66 -0.89 3.17 10.69
C ARG A 66 -0.53 4.21 11.75
N GLY A 67 -1.41 4.51 12.69
CA GLY A 67 -1.22 5.58 13.68
C GLY A 67 -1.32 6.99 13.06
N GLU A 68 -2.00 7.12 11.93
CA GLU A 68 -2.15 8.36 11.19
C GLU A 68 -3.57 8.92 11.36
N LYS A 69 -3.72 10.24 11.23
CA LYS A 69 -5.02 10.91 11.12
C LYS A 69 -5.48 10.98 9.66
N ALA A 70 -6.79 11.20 9.44
CA ALA A 70 -7.33 11.36 8.10
C ALA A 70 -6.77 12.62 7.39
N GLY A 71 -6.73 13.73 8.10
CA GLY A 71 -6.29 15.01 7.55
C GLY A 71 -6.40 16.15 8.55
N ASP A 72 -6.48 17.37 8.05
CA ASP A 72 -6.67 18.59 8.86
C ASP A 72 -8.16 18.97 8.88
N PHE A 73 -8.79 18.74 10.03
CA PHE A 73 -10.18 19.13 10.33
C PHE A 73 -10.29 20.34 11.28
N THR A 74 -9.17 20.98 11.61
CA THR A 74 -9.09 22.09 12.56
C THR A 74 -10.11 23.19 12.26
N ARG A 75 -10.24 23.58 10.99
CA ARG A 75 -11.21 24.62 10.58
C ARG A 75 -12.66 24.20 10.81
N ALA A 76 -13.01 22.94 10.59
CA ALA A 76 -14.36 22.42 10.86
C ALA A 76 -14.64 22.43 12.37
N ILE A 77 -13.67 21.98 13.17
CA ILE A 77 -13.71 22.00 14.64
C ILE A 77 -13.94 23.42 15.15
N GLU A 78 -13.09 24.39 14.77
CA GLU A 78 -13.21 25.80 15.20
C GLU A 78 -14.58 26.41 14.88
N LYS A 79 -15.12 26.10 13.69
CA LYS A 79 -16.42 26.61 13.27
C LYS A 79 -17.57 25.95 14.02
N ALA A 80 -17.51 24.64 14.26
CA ALA A 80 -18.48 23.91 15.06
C ALA A 80 -18.48 24.40 16.52
N GLU A 81 -17.31 24.53 17.14
CA GLU A 81 -17.15 25.10 18.49
C GLU A 81 -17.68 26.54 18.58
N LYS A 82 -17.40 27.36 17.56
CA LYS A 82 -17.93 28.71 17.47
C LYS A 82 -19.45 28.71 17.43
N ALA A 83 -20.06 27.82 16.62
CA ALA A 83 -21.52 27.69 16.57
C ALA A 83 -22.10 27.33 17.93
N ILE A 84 -21.52 26.38 18.63
CA ILE A 84 -21.94 25.94 19.95
C ILE A 84 -21.80 27.09 20.97
N ARG A 85 -20.65 27.74 21.03
CA ARG A 85 -20.37 28.82 21.99
C ARG A 85 -21.25 30.06 21.80
N GLU A 86 -21.53 30.45 20.55
CA GLU A 86 -22.20 31.71 20.26
C GLU A 86 -23.71 31.57 20.13
N HIS A 87 -24.24 30.39 19.80
CA HIS A 87 -25.64 30.18 19.49
C HIS A 87 -26.39 29.24 20.43
N SER A 88 -25.72 28.71 21.49
CA SER A 88 -26.37 27.86 22.49
C SER A 88 -27.37 28.66 23.32
N ILE A 89 -28.55 28.09 23.55
CA ILE A 89 -29.59 28.61 24.43
C ILE A 89 -29.83 27.56 25.49
N THR A 90 -29.24 27.74 26.66
CA THR A 90 -29.36 26.81 27.79
C THR A 90 -30.32 27.30 28.86
N ARG A 91 -30.72 28.59 28.82
CA ARG A 91 -31.67 29.17 29.78
C ARG A 91 -33.07 28.60 29.51
N LYS A 92 -33.73 28.10 30.59
CA LYS A 92 -35.10 27.59 30.52
C LYS A 92 -36.11 28.66 30.06
N PRO A 93 -37.15 28.26 29.32
CA PRO A 93 -38.21 29.19 28.92
C PRO A 93 -39.01 29.67 30.13
N GLN A 94 -39.62 30.87 30.02
CA GLN A 94 -40.54 31.34 31.03
C GLN A 94 -41.81 30.48 31.04
N LYS A 95 -42.23 30.04 32.25
CA LYS A 95 -43.39 29.19 32.42
C LYS A 95 -44.67 30.04 32.43
N ALA A 96 -45.56 29.73 31.51
CA ALA A 96 -46.90 30.29 31.50
C ALA A 96 -47.81 29.65 32.60
N PRO A 97 -48.81 30.33 33.13
CA PRO A 97 -49.77 29.69 34.02
C PRO A 97 -50.40 28.45 33.37
N GLY A 98 -50.43 27.31 34.07
CA GLY A 98 -50.97 26.08 33.55
C GLY A 98 -50.06 25.27 32.61
N TRP A 99 -48.80 25.64 32.43
CA TRP A 99 -47.83 25.00 31.51
C TRP A 99 -47.74 23.48 31.64
N ARG A 100 -47.98 22.91 32.84
CA ARG A 100 -47.97 21.43 33.06
C ARG A 100 -49.06 20.68 32.32
N ARG A 101 -50.12 21.40 31.85
CA ARG A 101 -51.20 20.82 31.04
C ARG A 101 -50.90 20.83 29.57
N ASP A 102 -49.88 21.56 29.18
CA ASP A 102 -49.41 21.64 27.81
C ASP A 102 -48.26 20.65 27.59
N PRO A 103 -48.46 19.57 26.80
CA PRO A 103 -47.43 18.55 26.54
C PRO A 103 -46.18 19.13 25.88
N GLU A 104 -46.32 20.18 25.07
CA GLU A 104 -45.20 20.83 24.38
C GLU A 104 -44.34 21.65 25.38
N ALA A 105 -44.99 22.36 26.29
CA ALA A 105 -44.30 23.09 27.35
C ALA A 105 -43.57 22.15 28.33
N VAL A 106 -44.17 20.99 28.63
CA VAL A 106 -43.50 19.96 29.44
C VAL A 106 -42.27 19.40 28.72
N ARG A 107 -42.34 19.03 27.46
CA ARG A 107 -41.19 18.57 26.65
C ARG A 107 -40.10 19.65 26.57
N LEU A 108 -40.48 20.90 26.44
CA LEU A 108 -39.52 22.02 26.43
C LEU A 108 -38.80 22.16 27.76
N GLU A 109 -39.47 21.94 28.90
CA GLU A 109 -38.85 22.02 30.23
C GLU A 109 -37.78 20.94 30.47
N GLU A 110 -37.93 19.78 29.83
CA GLU A 110 -36.98 18.66 29.93
C GLU A 110 -35.72 18.83 29.06
N LYS A 111 -35.75 19.74 28.10
CA LYS A 111 -34.59 20.02 27.23
C LYS A 111 -33.49 20.75 27.99
N THR A 112 -32.25 20.49 27.58
CA THR A 112 -31.03 21.17 28.07
C THR A 112 -30.49 22.18 27.06
N GLU A 113 -30.80 21.99 25.79
CA GLU A 113 -30.46 22.87 24.67
C GLU A 113 -31.73 23.23 23.88
N TYR A 114 -31.92 24.50 23.60
CA TYR A 114 -33.13 25.01 22.98
C TYR A 114 -32.94 25.52 21.55
N ASN A 115 -31.69 25.62 21.05
CA ASN A 115 -31.44 25.91 19.66
C ASN A 115 -31.49 24.59 18.85
N PRO A 116 -32.52 24.37 18.01
CA PRO A 116 -32.68 23.11 17.30
C PRO A 116 -31.62 22.84 16.22
N ALA A 117 -30.79 23.83 15.87
CA ALA A 117 -29.71 23.65 14.90
C ALA A 117 -28.39 23.20 15.53
N LEU A 118 -28.27 23.22 16.86
CA LEU A 118 -27.00 22.92 17.52
C LEU A 118 -26.70 21.43 17.64
N SER A 119 -27.70 20.56 17.62
CA SER A 119 -27.46 19.10 17.56
C SER A 119 -26.57 18.71 16.36
N GLU A 120 -26.78 19.33 15.22
CA GLU A 120 -25.98 19.12 14.01
C GLU A 120 -24.55 19.67 14.18
N ALA A 121 -24.39 20.83 14.85
CA ALA A 121 -23.05 21.37 15.13
C ALA A 121 -22.24 20.44 16.08
N TRP A 122 -22.90 19.86 17.07
CA TRP A 122 -22.27 18.90 17.98
C TRP A 122 -21.89 17.59 17.26
N LEU A 123 -22.76 17.05 16.40
CA LEU A 123 -22.47 15.86 15.61
C LEU A 123 -21.30 16.11 14.64
N LEU A 124 -21.27 17.29 14.02
CA LEU A 124 -20.17 17.70 13.14
C LEU A 124 -18.84 17.85 13.92
N LEU A 125 -18.89 18.38 15.13
CA LEU A 125 -17.73 18.48 16.01
C LEU A 125 -17.17 17.10 16.36
N GLY A 126 -18.02 16.19 16.82
CA GLY A 126 -17.61 14.82 17.15
C GLY A 126 -17.00 14.06 15.97
N SER A 127 -17.64 14.15 14.79
CA SER A 127 -17.10 13.54 13.57
C SER A 127 -15.79 14.20 13.12
N SER A 128 -15.64 15.54 13.28
CA SER A 128 -14.39 16.22 12.96
C SER A 128 -13.25 15.77 13.88
N TYR A 129 -13.50 15.59 15.18
CA TYR A 129 -12.51 15.02 16.10
C TYR A 129 -12.10 13.60 15.72
N LEU A 130 -13.07 12.76 15.29
CA LEU A 130 -12.78 11.40 14.85
C LEU A 130 -11.82 11.38 13.67
N TYR A 131 -12.09 12.15 12.63
CA TYR A 131 -11.22 12.20 11.44
C TYR A 131 -9.90 12.97 11.67
N GLU A 132 -9.85 13.87 12.65
CA GLU A 132 -8.58 14.49 13.12
C GLU A 132 -7.71 13.49 13.93
N GLY A 133 -8.25 12.30 14.27
CA GLY A 133 -7.56 11.29 15.09
C GLY A 133 -7.65 11.56 16.61
N ARG A 134 -8.49 12.49 17.03
CA ARG A 134 -8.73 12.85 18.44
C ARG A 134 -9.86 11.97 19.01
N LEU A 135 -9.57 10.68 19.15
CA LEU A 135 -10.59 9.66 19.48
C LEU A 135 -11.25 9.89 20.86
N GLY A 136 -10.47 10.36 21.85
CA GLY A 136 -10.97 10.66 23.20
C GLY A 136 -11.99 11.79 23.19
N GLU A 137 -11.69 12.89 22.48
CA GLU A 137 -12.59 14.03 22.34
C GLU A 137 -13.83 13.69 21.51
N ALA A 138 -13.66 12.86 20.45
CA ALA A 138 -14.79 12.37 19.69
C ALA A 138 -15.74 11.56 20.57
N ARG A 139 -15.23 10.62 21.37
CA ARG A 139 -16.00 9.81 22.33
C ARG A 139 -16.75 10.68 23.31
N SER A 140 -16.03 11.57 24.02
CA SER A 140 -16.62 12.48 24.99
C SER A 140 -17.72 13.35 24.39
N THR A 141 -17.51 13.83 23.16
CA THR A 141 -18.50 14.64 22.44
C THR A 141 -19.78 13.84 22.13
N PHE A 142 -19.66 12.62 21.60
CA PHE A 142 -20.84 11.80 21.29
C PHE A 142 -21.59 11.34 22.54
N GLU A 143 -20.88 11.04 23.63
CA GLU A 143 -21.52 10.77 24.94
C GLU A 143 -22.25 11.99 25.48
N ASP A 144 -21.66 13.18 25.37
CA ASP A 144 -22.29 14.43 25.77
C ASP A 144 -23.55 14.72 24.96
N ILE A 145 -23.54 14.46 23.64
CA ILE A 145 -24.73 14.56 22.79
C ILE A 145 -25.81 13.62 23.29
N SER A 146 -25.46 12.35 23.57
CA SER A 146 -26.43 11.36 24.05
C SER A 146 -27.10 11.75 25.36
N ARG A 147 -26.36 12.41 26.28
CA ARG A 147 -26.88 12.93 27.55
C ARG A 147 -27.68 14.22 27.36
N ARG A 148 -27.16 15.16 26.57
CA ARG A 148 -27.75 16.49 26.34
C ARG A 148 -29.08 16.41 25.59
N TYR A 149 -29.18 15.51 24.65
CA TYR A 149 -30.36 15.29 23.81
C TYR A 149 -31.14 14.03 24.19
N ALA A 150 -31.18 13.71 25.51
CA ALA A 150 -31.89 12.51 26.02
C ALA A 150 -33.38 12.48 25.65
N THR A 151 -34.03 13.65 25.53
CA THR A 151 -35.43 13.81 25.12
C THR A 151 -35.65 13.85 23.61
N GLU A 152 -34.57 13.77 22.82
CA GLU A 152 -34.60 13.81 21.36
C GLU A 152 -34.02 12.50 20.81
N PRO A 153 -34.86 11.45 20.64
CA PRO A 153 -34.37 10.08 20.32
C PRO A 153 -33.57 10.06 19.00
N GLU A 154 -33.97 10.82 17.99
CA GLU A 154 -33.26 10.91 16.72
C GLU A 154 -31.79 11.32 16.90
N VAL A 155 -31.53 12.42 17.60
CA VAL A 155 -30.18 12.94 17.82
C VAL A 155 -29.36 11.98 18.67
N ARG A 156 -29.97 11.43 19.73
CA ARG A 156 -29.35 10.47 20.63
C ARG A 156 -28.94 9.18 19.90
N GLU A 157 -29.80 8.65 19.05
CA GLU A 157 -29.53 7.45 18.26
C GLU A 157 -28.39 7.68 17.25
N ILE A 158 -28.37 8.83 16.58
CA ILE A 158 -27.27 9.20 15.68
C ILE A 158 -25.95 9.26 16.44
N ALA A 159 -25.93 9.89 17.62
CA ALA A 159 -24.71 9.97 18.44
C ALA A 159 -24.22 8.57 18.87
N ARG A 160 -25.12 7.67 19.25
CA ARG A 160 -24.78 6.29 19.58
C ARG A 160 -24.25 5.49 18.38
N LEU A 161 -24.80 5.68 17.20
CA LEU A 161 -24.24 5.09 15.97
C LEU A 161 -22.81 5.54 15.70
N TRP A 162 -22.50 6.81 16.00
CA TRP A 162 -21.11 7.28 15.92
C TRP A 162 -20.22 6.65 17.00
N LEU A 163 -20.74 6.38 18.21
CA LEU A 163 -19.99 5.62 19.24
C LEU A 163 -19.71 4.19 18.80
N VAL A 164 -20.68 3.51 18.16
CA VAL A 164 -20.47 2.18 17.54
C VAL A 164 -19.32 2.23 16.53
N ARG A 165 -19.34 3.20 15.62
CA ARG A 165 -18.27 3.34 14.62
C ARG A 165 -16.92 3.63 15.27
N LEU A 166 -16.88 4.53 16.25
CA LEU A 166 -15.65 4.87 16.97
C LEU A 166 -15.09 3.66 17.71
N ALA A 167 -15.92 2.88 18.42
CA ALA A 167 -15.50 1.66 19.10
C ALA A 167 -14.98 0.62 18.09
N THR A 168 -15.67 0.45 16.96
CA THR A 168 -15.23 -0.44 15.86
C THR A 168 -13.87 -0.03 15.32
N LEU A 169 -13.67 1.25 15.01
CA LEU A 169 -12.41 1.79 14.50
C LEU A 169 -11.27 1.71 15.52
N SER A 170 -11.60 1.72 16.81
CA SER A 170 -10.62 1.55 17.90
C SER A 170 -10.32 0.08 18.22
N GLY A 171 -11.00 -0.87 17.56
CA GLY A 171 -10.85 -2.32 17.82
C GLY A 171 -11.63 -2.82 19.04
N ASP A 172 -12.45 -1.98 19.67
CA ASP A 172 -13.27 -2.35 20.82
C ASP A 172 -14.64 -2.88 20.37
N TYR A 173 -14.61 -4.08 19.78
CA TYR A 173 -15.79 -4.68 19.17
C TYR A 173 -16.89 -5.05 20.19
N LEU A 174 -16.51 -5.37 21.45
CA LEU A 174 -17.48 -5.67 22.49
C LEU A 174 -18.29 -4.43 22.87
N GLU A 175 -17.64 -3.28 23.00
CA GLU A 175 -18.34 -2.02 23.23
C GLU A 175 -19.26 -1.65 22.06
N ALA A 176 -18.78 -1.84 20.83
CA ALA A 176 -19.58 -1.59 19.63
C ALA A 176 -20.86 -2.47 19.57
N GLU A 177 -20.74 -3.75 19.90
CA GLU A 177 -21.89 -4.67 19.97
C GLU A 177 -22.87 -4.27 21.09
N GLU A 178 -22.36 -3.90 22.25
CA GLU A 178 -23.18 -3.47 23.37
C GLU A 178 -23.96 -2.19 23.05
N GLU A 179 -23.33 -1.20 22.40
CA GLU A 179 -24.03 0.01 21.97
C GLU A 179 -25.10 -0.27 20.91
N LEU A 180 -24.86 -1.17 19.97
CA LEU A 180 -25.87 -1.61 19.00
C LEU A 180 -27.02 -2.34 19.69
N ARG A 181 -26.73 -3.25 20.61
CA ARG A 181 -27.75 -3.98 21.38
C ARG A 181 -28.63 -3.02 22.18
N ARG A 182 -28.04 -2.02 22.83
CA ARG A 182 -28.80 -0.97 23.55
C ARG A 182 -29.70 -0.15 22.63
N LEU A 183 -29.26 0.12 21.40
CA LEU A 183 -30.09 0.76 20.39
C LEU A 183 -31.29 -0.10 20.02
N GLU A 184 -31.09 -1.40 19.82
CA GLU A 184 -32.17 -2.35 19.44
C GLU A 184 -33.17 -2.58 20.57
N GLU A 185 -32.72 -2.79 21.81
CA GLU A 185 -33.54 -2.98 22.99
C GLU A 185 -34.42 -1.76 23.35
N ALA A 186 -33.90 -0.56 23.06
CA ALA A 186 -34.66 0.66 23.24
C ALA A 186 -35.80 0.85 22.22
N GLY A 187 -36.09 -0.16 21.39
CA GLY A 187 -37.04 -0.07 20.29
C GLY A 187 -36.62 0.95 19.24
N ALA A 188 -35.31 1.04 19.03
CA ALA A 188 -34.71 2.11 18.28
C ALA A 188 -35.22 2.19 16.84
N THR A 189 -35.51 3.38 16.46
CA THR A 189 -35.83 3.77 15.10
C THR A 189 -34.58 4.30 14.38
N ALA A 190 -33.39 3.96 14.88
CA ALA A 190 -32.12 4.43 14.35
C ALA A 190 -31.95 4.17 12.84
N GLU A 191 -32.40 3.01 12.37
CA GLU A 191 -32.45 2.69 10.95
C GLU A 191 -33.37 3.64 10.18
N LYS A 192 -34.49 4.05 10.79
CA LYS A 192 -35.43 5.00 10.17
C LYS A 192 -34.91 6.43 10.17
N HIS A 193 -34.30 6.84 11.28
CA HIS A 193 -33.79 8.22 11.45
C HIS A 193 -32.51 8.47 10.65
N ALA A 194 -31.58 7.52 10.63
CA ALA A 194 -30.28 7.63 9.98
C ALA A 194 -29.90 6.35 9.23
N PRO A 195 -30.67 5.96 8.19
CA PRO A 195 -30.52 4.66 7.54
C PRO A 195 -29.12 4.42 6.98
N TYR A 196 -28.49 5.45 6.38
CA TYR A 196 -27.14 5.31 5.86
C TYR A 196 -26.13 5.01 6.97
N LEU A 197 -26.15 5.81 8.04
CA LEU A 197 -25.21 5.66 9.16
C LEU A 197 -25.43 4.33 9.92
N TYR A 198 -26.69 3.90 10.09
CA TYR A 198 -27.03 2.64 10.72
C TYR A 198 -26.43 1.45 9.94
N HIS A 199 -26.70 1.38 8.64
CA HIS A 199 -26.15 0.31 7.81
C HIS A 199 -24.62 0.40 7.68
N GLN A 200 -24.06 1.61 7.67
CA GLN A 200 -22.62 1.80 7.68
C GLN A 200 -21.98 1.24 8.97
N ALA A 201 -22.51 1.59 10.14
CA ALA A 201 -21.99 1.12 11.42
C ALA A 201 -22.08 -0.41 11.55
N ARG A 202 -23.21 -0.99 11.11
CA ARG A 202 -23.41 -2.44 11.08
C ARG A 202 -22.43 -3.15 10.15
N ALA A 203 -22.30 -2.67 8.91
CA ALA A 203 -21.39 -3.26 7.94
C ALA A 203 -19.93 -3.16 8.42
N GLU A 204 -19.55 -2.01 8.98
CA GLU A 204 -18.20 -1.75 9.48
C GLU A 204 -17.83 -2.71 10.60
N LEU A 205 -18.72 -2.89 11.59
CA LEU A 205 -18.51 -3.81 12.70
C LEU A 205 -18.45 -5.28 12.22
N SER A 206 -19.41 -5.72 11.42
CA SER A 206 -19.45 -7.10 10.92
C SER A 206 -18.22 -7.43 10.07
N LEU A 207 -17.76 -6.51 9.21
CA LEU A 207 -16.53 -6.68 8.42
C LEU A 207 -15.28 -6.72 9.30
N ALA A 208 -15.19 -5.87 10.32
CA ALA A 208 -14.07 -5.85 11.25
C ALA A 208 -13.94 -7.18 12.05
N GLN A 209 -15.06 -7.85 12.29
CA GLN A 209 -15.11 -9.14 12.97
C GLN A 209 -15.02 -10.35 12.02
N GLY A 210 -14.88 -10.14 10.69
CA GLY A 210 -14.83 -11.23 9.70
C GLY A 210 -16.19 -11.93 9.49
N ARG A 211 -17.31 -11.25 9.80
CA ARG A 211 -18.68 -11.75 9.59
C ARG A 211 -19.26 -11.25 8.28
N GLU A 212 -18.68 -11.69 7.15
CA GLU A 212 -19.00 -11.21 5.80
C GLU A 212 -20.47 -11.39 5.43
N ALA A 213 -21.07 -12.52 5.80
CA ALA A 213 -22.48 -12.81 5.50
C ALA A 213 -23.45 -11.82 6.18
N GLU A 214 -23.15 -11.40 7.42
CA GLU A 214 -23.92 -10.39 8.13
C GLU A 214 -23.69 -8.99 7.57
N ALA A 215 -22.47 -8.70 7.14
CA ALA A 215 -22.10 -7.41 6.56
C ALA A 215 -22.78 -7.15 5.20
N LEU A 216 -22.98 -8.19 4.40
CA LEU A 216 -23.41 -8.12 3.00
C LEU A 216 -24.65 -7.26 2.75
N PRO A 217 -25.80 -7.46 3.43
CA PRO A 217 -27.01 -6.65 3.21
C PRO A 217 -26.79 -5.18 3.56
N HIS A 218 -26.03 -4.90 4.62
CA HIS A 218 -25.74 -3.56 5.07
C HIS A 218 -24.77 -2.85 4.12
N LEU A 219 -23.70 -3.51 3.69
CA LEU A 219 -22.75 -3.00 2.69
C LEU A 219 -23.46 -2.72 1.36
N SER A 220 -24.31 -3.63 0.91
CA SER A 220 -25.09 -3.46 -0.32
C SER A 220 -25.99 -2.22 -0.27
N PHE A 221 -26.62 -1.96 0.88
CA PHE A 221 -27.43 -0.78 1.13
C PHE A 221 -26.59 0.51 1.03
N VAL A 222 -25.43 0.56 1.70
CA VAL A 222 -24.53 1.71 1.71
C VAL A 222 -24.00 1.98 0.29
N ALA A 223 -23.47 0.96 -0.38
CA ALA A 223 -22.95 1.07 -1.74
C ALA A 223 -24.02 1.52 -2.77
N GLY A 224 -25.27 1.14 -2.53
CA GLY A 224 -26.39 1.54 -3.38
C GLY A 224 -26.79 3.03 -3.23
N ARG A 225 -26.55 3.61 -2.05
CA ARG A 225 -26.95 4.99 -1.72
C ARG A 225 -25.83 6.01 -1.75
N GLU A 226 -24.58 5.57 -1.78
CA GLU A 226 -23.44 6.47 -1.86
C GLU A 226 -23.49 7.31 -3.16
N LYS A 227 -23.33 8.62 -3.02
CA LYS A 227 -23.40 9.58 -4.13
C LYS A 227 -22.04 10.02 -4.64
N HIS A 228 -21.04 10.05 -3.76
CA HIS A 228 -19.69 10.47 -4.16
C HIS A 228 -19.07 9.40 -5.08
N PRO A 229 -18.65 9.74 -6.30
CA PRO A 229 -18.25 8.74 -7.31
C PRO A 229 -17.12 7.82 -6.84
N LEU A 230 -16.08 8.37 -6.20
CA LEU A 230 -14.94 7.61 -5.71
C LEU A 230 -15.34 6.66 -4.56
N LEU A 231 -16.09 7.15 -3.57
CA LEU A 231 -16.57 6.31 -2.48
C LEU A 231 -17.52 5.22 -2.96
N ARG A 232 -18.41 5.56 -3.88
CA ARG A 232 -19.35 4.59 -4.46
C ARG A 232 -18.62 3.48 -5.21
N SER A 233 -17.65 3.81 -6.06
CA SER A 233 -16.89 2.79 -6.78
C SER A 233 -16.04 1.95 -5.84
N ARG A 234 -15.48 2.56 -4.80
CA ARG A 234 -14.74 1.89 -3.74
C ARG A 234 -15.61 0.90 -2.94
N LEU A 235 -16.81 1.33 -2.53
CA LEU A 235 -17.77 0.46 -1.83
C LEU A 235 -18.29 -0.68 -2.71
N LEU A 236 -18.48 -0.43 -4.01
CA LEU A 236 -18.82 -1.47 -4.98
C LEU A 236 -17.68 -2.49 -5.17
N PHE A 237 -16.43 -2.02 -5.13
CA PHE A 237 -15.26 -2.90 -5.16
C PHE A 237 -15.20 -3.77 -3.90
N LEU A 238 -15.37 -3.19 -2.72
CA LEU A 238 -15.45 -3.92 -1.45
C LEU A 238 -16.62 -4.93 -1.45
N LEU A 239 -17.78 -4.54 -1.98
CA LEU A 239 -18.92 -5.45 -2.15
C LEU A 239 -18.53 -6.65 -3.01
N GLY A 240 -17.80 -6.43 -4.11
CA GLY A 240 -17.27 -7.50 -4.94
C GLY A 240 -16.32 -8.42 -4.18
N GLN A 241 -15.44 -7.88 -3.34
CA GLN A 241 -14.53 -8.67 -2.50
C GLN A 241 -15.28 -9.52 -1.45
N VAL A 242 -16.34 -8.99 -0.84
CA VAL A 242 -17.16 -9.72 0.13
C VAL A 242 -17.98 -10.83 -0.55
N GLU A 243 -18.58 -10.55 -1.70
CA GLU A 243 -19.29 -11.55 -2.50
C GLU A 243 -18.34 -12.68 -2.98
N GLU A 244 -17.12 -12.32 -3.37
CA GLU A 244 -16.06 -13.27 -3.76
C GLU A 244 -15.69 -14.18 -2.58
N ALA A 245 -15.50 -13.62 -1.38
CA ALA A 245 -15.17 -14.36 -0.15
C ALA A 245 -16.29 -15.34 0.25
N LEU A 246 -17.54 -14.98 0.01
CA LEU A 246 -18.70 -15.83 0.25
C LEU A 246 -18.93 -16.87 -0.87
N GLY A 247 -18.15 -16.85 -1.94
CA GLY A 247 -18.29 -17.76 -3.08
C GLY A 247 -19.39 -17.36 -4.07
N HIS A 248 -19.99 -16.19 -3.92
CA HIS A 248 -21.05 -15.67 -4.79
C HIS A 248 -20.45 -15.05 -6.08
N ARG A 249 -19.88 -15.90 -6.91
CA ARG A 249 -19.05 -15.51 -8.07
C ARG A 249 -19.74 -14.56 -9.06
N ALA A 250 -21.02 -14.80 -9.36
CA ALA A 250 -21.78 -13.99 -10.30
C ALA A 250 -22.11 -12.60 -9.75
N GLU A 251 -22.39 -12.50 -8.46
CA GLU A 251 -22.64 -11.26 -7.73
C GLU A 251 -21.37 -10.44 -7.62
N ALA A 252 -20.23 -11.07 -7.28
CA ALA A 252 -18.91 -10.47 -7.25
C ALA A 252 -18.54 -9.86 -8.61
N GLU A 253 -18.71 -10.61 -9.71
CA GLU A 253 -18.46 -10.11 -11.07
C GLU A 253 -19.30 -8.88 -11.39
N ARG A 254 -20.60 -8.91 -11.03
CA ARG A 254 -21.50 -7.75 -11.22
C ARG A 254 -21.08 -6.54 -10.40
N ALA A 255 -20.64 -6.75 -9.16
CA ALA A 255 -20.18 -5.68 -8.28
C ALA A 255 -18.89 -5.05 -8.82
N PHE A 256 -17.90 -5.85 -9.22
CA PHE A 256 -16.68 -5.35 -9.86
C PHE A 256 -16.94 -4.66 -11.19
N ALA A 257 -17.86 -5.16 -12.03
CA ALA A 257 -18.25 -4.49 -13.27
C ALA A 257 -18.90 -3.12 -13.02
N ARG A 258 -19.64 -2.96 -11.94
CA ARG A 258 -20.20 -1.66 -11.54
C ARG A 258 -19.11 -0.74 -11.00
N ALA A 259 -18.19 -1.25 -10.17
CA ALA A 259 -17.04 -0.50 -9.66
C ALA A 259 -16.18 0.03 -10.81
N GLU A 260 -15.83 -0.82 -11.79
CA GLU A 260 -15.06 -0.47 -13.00
C GLU A 260 -15.70 0.70 -13.77
N ARG A 261 -17.01 0.64 -14.01
CA ARG A 261 -17.73 1.68 -14.76
C ARG A 261 -17.85 3.02 -14.03
N THR A 262 -17.85 3.00 -12.71
CA THR A 262 -18.03 4.20 -11.88
C THR A 262 -16.73 4.75 -11.31
N ALA A 263 -15.62 4.02 -11.43
CA ALA A 263 -14.33 4.42 -10.90
C ALA A 263 -13.79 5.69 -11.59
N PRO A 264 -13.55 6.77 -10.85
CA PRO A 264 -12.98 7.98 -11.42
C PRO A 264 -11.46 7.92 -11.55
N LEU A 265 -10.80 6.98 -10.84
CA LEU A 265 -9.35 6.84 -10.79
C LEU A 265 -8.89 5.56 -11.50
N PRO A 266 -7.83 5.64 -12.33
CA PRO A 266 -7.30 4.49 -13.08
C PRO A 266 -6.90 3.28 -12.22
N PRO A 267 -6.30 3.42 -11.01
CA PRO A 267 -5.94 2.28 -10.19
C PRO A 267 -7.15 1.43 -9.77
N LEU A 268 -8.21 2.07 -9.27
CA LEU A 268 -9.43 1.37 -8.84
C LEU A 268 -10.17 0.75 -10.04
N GLU A 269 -10.23 1.47 -11.18
CA GLU A 269 -10.81 0.95 -12.43
C GLU A 269 -10.06 -0.31 -12.89
N LEU A 270 -8.73 -0.25 -12.91
CA LEU A 270 -7.90 -1.39 -13.31
C LEU A 270 -8.07 -2.57 -12.34
N ALA A 271 -8.00 -2.32 -11.03
CA ALA A 271 -8.18 -3.37 -10.02
C ALA A 271 -9.53 -4.08 -10.18
N ALA A 272 -10.62 -3.32 -10.35
CA ALA A 272 -11.95 -3.88 -10.60
C ALA A 272 -12.00 -4.70 -11.90
N HIS A 273 -11.35 -4.21 -12.97
CA HIS A 273 -11.25 -4.91 -14.24
C HIS A 273 -10.48 -6.23 -14.10
N LEU A 274 -9.33 -6.21 -13.41
CA LEU A 274 -8.50 -7.40 -13.18
C LEU A 274 -9.24 -8.46 -12.35
N ARG A 275 -9.89 -8.04 -11.24
CA ARG A 275 -10.71 -8.95 -10.41
C ARG A 275 -11.84 -9.58 -11.23
N ARG A 276 -12.56 -8.78 -12.02
CA ARG A 276 -13.62 -9.28 -12.90
C ARG A 276 -13.11 -10.30 -13.91
N LEU A 277 -11.96 -10.06 -14.54
CA LEU A 277 -11.35 -11.03 -15.47
C LEU A 277 -10.87 -12.30 -14.77
N ALA A 278 -10.40 -12.21 -13.53
CA ALA A 278 -10.00 -13.38 -12.75
C ALA A 278 -11.20 -14.27 -12.39
N LEU A 279 -12.36 -13.66 -12.09
CA LEU A 279 -13.60 -14.39 -11.80
C LEU A 279 -14.27 -14.96 -13.05
N GLY A 280 -14.10 -14.33 -14.20
CA GLY A 280 -14.79 -14.70 -15.44
C GLY A 280 -14.51 -16.13 -15.89
N THR A 281 -15.55 -16.82 -16.36
CA THR A 281 -15.48 -18.19 -16.92
C THR A 281 -15.00 -18.22 -18.38
N GLU A 282 -14.47 -17.10 -18.89
CA GLU A 282 -14.24 -16.85 -20.32
C GLU A 282 -13.05 -17.61 -20.95
N GLY A 283 -12.56 -18.71 -20.37
CA GLY A 283 -11.54 -19.55 -20.97
C GLY A 283 -10.36 -18.76 -21.57
N ASP A 284 -9.93 -19.14 -22.79
CA ASP A 284 -8.82 -18.50 -23.53
C ASP A 284 -8.99 -17.00 -23.80
N ARG A 285 -10.20 -16.46 -23.74
CA ARG A 285 -10.46 -15.02 -23.94
C ARG A 285 -9.96 -14.18 -22.78
N GLY A 286 -9.86 -14.75 -21.56
CA GLY A 286 -9.37 -14.02 -20.37
C GLY A 286 -7.91 -13.61 -20.52
N SER A 287 -7.02 -14.53 -20.86
CA SER A 287 -5.60 -14.25 -21.08
C SER A 287 -5.36 -13.31 -22.27
N ALA A 288 -6.17 -13.41 -23.35
CA ALA A 288 -6.10 -12.50 -24.49
C ALA A 288 -6.51 -11.06 -24.09
N ARG A 289 -7.55 -10.89 -23.26
CA ARG A 289 -7.97 -9.58 -22.75
C ARG A 289 -6.93 -8.96 -21.82
N LEU A 290 -6.35 -9.75 -20.90
CA LEU A 290 -5.25 -9.29 -20.04
C LEU A 290 -4.03 -8.85 -20.87
N ARG A 291 -3.64 -9.64 -21.90
CA ARG A 291 -2.58 -9.22 -22.83
C ARG A 291 -2.90 -7.90 -23.54
N ALA A 292 -4.14 -7.67 -23.93
CA ALA A 292 -4.54 -6.41 -24.56
C ALA A 292 -4.39 -5.19 -23.60
N LEU A 293 -4.43 -5.39 -22.28
CA LEU A 293 -4.21 -4.31 -21.31
C LEU A 293 -2.75 -3.86 -21.27
N THR A 294 -1.77 -4.75 -21.53
CA THR A 294 -0.34 -4.40 -21.48
C THR A 294 0.05 -3.36 -22.54
N THR A 295 -0.74 -3.21 -23.61
CA THR A 295 -0.49 -2.24 -24.70
C THR A 295 -1.21 -0.90 -24.48
N LYS A 296 -2.14 -0.80 -23.51
CA LYS A 296 -2.90 0.42 -23.26
C LYS A 296 -2.06 1.45 -22.50
N ARG A 297 -1.76 2.59 -23.13
CA ARG A 297 -0.98 3.70 -22.55
C ARG A 297 -1.52 4.18 -21.19
N ARG A 298 -2.84 4.12 -20.99
CA ARG A 298 -3.51 4.50 -19.74
C ARG A 298 -3.01 3.69 -18.54
N TYR A 299 -2.67 2.40 -18.74
CA TYR A 299 -2.22 1.49 -17.69
C TYR A 299 -0.70 1.30 -17.68
N ALA A 300 0.05 2.12 -18.41
CA ALA A 300 1.50 2.04 -18.43
C ALA A 300 2.17 2.11 -17.04
N PRO A 301 1.67 2.93 -16.07
CA PRO A 301 2.23 2.96 -14.71
C PRO A 301 1.91 1.71 -13.86
N TYR A 302 0.95 0.88 -14.28
CA TYR A 302 0.41 -0.29 -13.54
C TYR A 302 0.62 -1.60 -14.31
N GLN A 303 1.62 -1.65 -15.16
CA GLN A 303 1.89 -2.86 -15.97
C GLN A 303 2.30 -4.06 -15.12
N ASP A 304 2.93 -3.83 -13.99
CA ASP A 304 3.26 -4.86 -13.01
C ASP A 304 2.01 -5.59 -12.49
N GLU A 305 0.94 -4.86 -12.17
CA GLU A 305 -0.35 -5.45 -11.77
C GLU A 305 -0.99 -6.28 -12.90
N VAL A 306 -0.94 -5.77 -14.13
CA VAL A 306 -1.49 -6.47 -15.31
C VAL A 306 -0.72 -7.77 -15.59
N TYR A 307 0.63 -7.70 -15.54
CA TYR A 307 1.46 -8.90 -15.74
C TYR A 307 1.32 -9.91 -14.61
N LEU A 308 1.15 -9.45 -13.36
CA LEU A 308 0.87 -10.31 -12.22
C LEU A 308 -0.47 -11.05 -12.40
N ALA A 309 -1.54 -10.34 -12.78
CA ALA A 309 -2.84 -10.95 -13.07
C ALA A 309 -2.76 -11.95 -14.23
N LEU A 310 -1.99 -11.63 -15.28
CA LEU A 310 -1.76 -12.53 -16.41
C LEU A 310 -1.00 -13.80 -15.98
N ALA A 311 -0.01 -13.67 -15.09
CA ALA A 311 0.71 -14.80 -14.53
C ALA A 311 -0.21 -15.71 -13.71
N GLY A 312 -1.07 -15.16 -12.85
CA GLY A 312 -2.07 -15.91 -12.10
C GLY A 312 -3.03 -16.69 -13.03
N ARG A 313 -3.44 -16.07 -14.14
CA ARG A 313 -4.26 -16.72 -15.13
C ARG A 313 -3.54 -17.90 -15.81
N TYR A 314 -2.28 -17.71 -16.21
CA TYR A 314 -1.47 -18.79 -16.80
C TYR A 314 -1.22 -19.93 -15.81
N LEU A 315 -1.03 -19.64 -14.51
CA LEU A 315 -0.92 -20.68 -13.47
C LEU A 315 -2.22 -21.50 -13.37
N ALA A 316 -3.38 -20.85 -13.40
CA ALA A 316 -4.67 -21.52 -13.38
C ALA A 316 -4.93 -22.38 -14.65
N GLU A 317 -4.33 -22.01 -15.76
CA GLU A 317 -4.38 -22.76 -17.04
C GLU A 317 -3.27 -23.83 -17.13
N GLY A 318 -2.38 -23.97 -16.14
CA GLY A 318 -1.25 -24.91 -16.15
C GLY A 318 -0.07 -24.48 -17.03
N LEU A 319 -0.10 -23.28 -17.57
CA LEU A 319 0.92 -22.70 -18.46
C LEU A 319 2.07 -22.08 -17.65
N ARG A 320 2.87 -22.94 -17.00
CA ARG A 320 3.88 -22.53 -16.01
C ARG A 320 5.02 -21.68 -16.60
N ALA A 321 5.42 -21.95 -17.84
CA ALA A 321 6.50 -21.21 -18.51
C ALA A 321 6.07 -19.77 -18.83
N GLU A 322 4.86 -19.59 -19.36
CA GLU A 322 4.24 -18.31 -19.67
C GLU A 322 3.98 -17.50 -18.38
N ALA A 323 3.54 -18.18 -17.32
CA ALA A 323 3.37 -17.57 -16.01
C ALA A 323 4.70 -17.00 -15.49
N LYS A 324 5.77 -17.80 -15.53
CA LYS A 324 7.11 -17.37 -15.10
C LYS A 324 7.64 -16.19 -15.91
N GLN A 325 7.38 -16.16 -17.22
CA GLN A 325 7.73 -15.03 -18.08
C GLN A 325 6.93 -13.77 -17.69
N SER A 326 5.63 -13.92 -17.44
CA SER A 326 4.77 -12.81 -17.02
C SER A 326 5.18 -12.25 -15.66
N LEU A 327 5.54 -13.11 -14.68
CA LEU A 327 6.07 -12.68 -13.39
C LEU A 327 7.36 -11.87 -13.53
N ARG A 328 8.27 -12.26 -14.42
CA ARG A 328 9.48 -11.48 -14.71
C ARG A 328 9.14 -10.12 -15.32
N LEU A 329 8.20 -10.06 -16.25
CA LEU A 329 7.73 -8.80 -16.82
C LEU A 329 7.06 -7.92 -15.76
N ALA A 330 6.33 -8.49 -14.79
CA ALA A 330 5.78 -7.76 -13.67
C ALA A 330 6.90 -7.09 -12.84
N VAL A 331 7.96 -7.84 -12.52
CA VAL A 331 9.12 -7.30 -11.81
C VAL A 331 9.82 -6.19 -12.58
N ASP A 332 10.08 -6.43 -13.88
CA ASP A 332 10.87 -5.51 -14.73
C ASP A 332 10.08 -4.22 -15.06
N SER A 333 8.76 -4.28 -15.13
CA SER A 333 7.90 -3.13 -15.44
C SER A 333 7.52 -2.29 -14.22
N SER A 334 7.74 -2.80 -13.00
CA SER A 334 7.34 -2.12 -11.77
C SER A 334 8.15 -0.85 -11.52
N GLN A 335 7.45 0.29 -11.47
CA GLN A 335 8.07 1.60 -11.19
C GLN A 335 8.20 1.88 -9.70
N GLN A 336 7.24 1.41 -8.89
CA GLN A 336 7.14 1.73 -7.47
C GLN A 336 7.63 0.62 -6.54
N LYS A 337 7.93 -0.57 -7.09
CA LYS A 337 8.31 -1.77 -6.31
C LYS A 337 7.33 -2.05 -5.16
N GLY A 338 6.03 -1.91 -5.45
CA GLY A 338 4.93 -2.10 -4.51
C GLY A 338 4.51 -3.57 -4.38
N HIS A 339 3.23 -3.77 -4.01
CA HIS A 339 2.65 -5.10 -3.76
C HIS A 339 2.81 -6.06 -4.95
N ALA A 340 2.47 -5.62 -6.18
CA ALA A 340 2.55 -6.47 -7.36
C ALA A 340 3.98 -6.96 -7.62
N TRP A 341 4.97 -6.10 -7.43
CA TRP A 341 6.40 -6.44 -7.53
C TRP A 341 6.82 -7.47 -6.47
N ALA A 342 6.39 -7.25 -5.20
CA ALA A 342 6.72 -8.17 -4.11
C ALA A 342 6.06 -9.54 -4.30
N THR A 343 4.78 -9.57 -4.70
CA THR A 343 4.06 -10.82 -5.01
C THR A 343 4.69 -11.55 -6.18
N ALA A 344 5.09 -10.84 -7.26
CA ALA A 344 5.76 -11.47 -8.39
C ALA A 344 7.11 -12.10 -7.97
N TRP A 345 7.89 -11.45 -7.11
CA TRP A 345 9.11 -12.05 -6.55
C TRP A 345 8.83 -13.23 -5.64
N ALA A 346 7.78 -13.16 -4.80
CA ALA A 346 7.37 -14.27 -3.94
C ALA A 346 7.01 -15.52 -4.77
N GLU A 347 6.20 -15.35 -5.81
CA GLU A 347 5.83 -16.44 -6.74
C GLU A 347 7.04 -17.00 -7.48
N LEU A 348 7.91 -16.14 -8.01
CA LEU A 348 9.16 -16.59 -8.67
C LEU A 348 10.07 -17.35 -7.71
N GLY A 349 10.15 -16.91 -6.46
CA GLY A 349 10.94 -17.56 -5.41
C GLY A 349 10.39 -18.93 -5.04
N LEU A 350 9.07 -19.04 -4.86
CA LEU A 350 8.40 -20.32 -4.58
C LEU A 350 8.53 -21.30 -5.77
N MET A 351 8.39 -20.81 -7.01
CA MET A 351 8.63 -21.63 -8.21
C MET A 351 10.09 -22.09 -8.29
N ALA A 352 11.05 -21.25 -7.93
CA ALA A 352 12.47 -21.62 -7.89
C ALA A 352 12.77 -22.67 -6.80
N LEU A 353 12.06 -22.58 -5.66
CA LEU A 353 12.16 -23.58 -4.58
C LEU A 353 11.67 -24.95 -5.05
N GLU A 354 10.51 -25.01 -5.70
CA GLU A 354 10.00 -26.26 -6.30
C GLU A 354 10.93 -26.84 -7.38
N GLU A 355 11.64 -25.96 -8.12
CA GLU A 355 12.65 -26.35 -9.11
C GLU A 355 14.02 -26.67 -8.46
N ARG A 356 14.12 -26.72 -7.12
CA ARG A 356 15.35 -26.95 -6.34
C ARG A 356 16.48 -25.96 -6.63
N ARG A 357 16.14 -24.78 -7.09
CA ARG A 357 17.08 -23.68 -7.35
C ARG A 357 17.18 -22.79 -6.11
N TYR A 358 17.76 -23.33 -5.06
CA TYR A 358 17.79 -22.71 -3.72
C TYR A 358 18.41 -21.31 -3.66
N PRO A 359 19.53 -21.02 -4.37
CA PRO A 359 20.07 -19.66 -4.40
C PRO A 359 19.11 -18.65 -5.00
N GLU A 360 18.48 -19.00 -6.14
CA GLU A 360 17.51 -18.14 -6.82
C GLU A 360 16.23 -17.99 -5.99
N ALA A 361 15.78 -19.05 -5.31
CA ALA A 361 14.64 -19.00 -4.39
C ALA A 361 14.90 -18.04 -3.24
N HIS A 362 16.06 -18.18 -2.56
CA HIS A 362 16.46 -17.27 -1.50
C HIS A 362 16.47 -15.82 -1.96
N ASP A 363 17.18 -15.54 -3.07
CA ASP A 363 17.37 -14.15 -3.54
C ASP A 363 16.03 -13.50 -3.90
N ALA A 364 15.11 -14.25 -4.53
CA ALA A 364 13.77 -13.76 -4.85
C ALA A 364 12.91 -13.51 -3.62
N LEU A 365 12.87 -14.47 -2.67
CA LEU A 365 12.07 -14.35 -1.45
C LEU A 365 12.60 -13.27 -0.50
N ALA A 366 13.93 -13.08 -0.45
CA ALA A 366 14.56 -12.00 0.33
C ALA A 366 14.22 -10.61 -0.21
N LEU A 367 14.03 -10.47 -1.52
CA LEU A 367 13.55 -9.22 -2.13
C LEU A 367 12.05 -8.99 -1.85
N ALA A 368 11.25 -10.06 -1.85
CA ALA A 368 9.81 -9.97 -1.66
C ALA A 368 9.42 -9.59 -0.22
N LEU A 369 10.01 -10.27 0.79
CA LEU A 369 9.56 -10.24 2.18
C LEU A 369 9.45 -8.82 2.81
N PRO A 370 10.39 -7.88 2.60
CA PRO A 370 10.31 -6.55 3.21
C PRO A 370 9.15 -5.68 2.69
N VAL A 371 8.62 -5.99 1.50
CA VAL A 371 7.55 -5.23 0.84
C VAL A 371 6.22 -5.98 0.88
N LEU A 372 6.26 -7.30 1.06
CA LEU A 372 5.07 -8.14 1.08
C LEU A 372 4.24 -7.86 2.33
N SER A 373 2.94 -7.67 2.16
CA SER A 373 2.03 -7.46 3.29
C SER A 373 2.02 -8.66 4.24
N PRO A 374 2.01 -8.44 5.58
CA PRO A 374 1.83 -9.52 6.55
C PRO A 374 0.52 -10.30 6.38
N LYS A 375 -0.49 -9.71 5.72
CA LYS A 375 -1.78 -10.34 5.40
C LYS A 375 -1.71 -11.24 4.15
N HIS A 376 -0.60 -11.19 3.39
CA HIS A 376 -0.45 -11.99 2.18
C HIS A 376 -0.37 -13.49 2.51
N PRO A 377 -1.07 -14.38 1.78
CA PRO A 377 -1.15 -15.82 2.10
C PRO A 377 0.22 -16.50 2.25
N HIS A 378 1.21 -16.10 1.45
CA HIS A 378 2.55 -16.68 1.49
C HIS A 378 3.50 -16.02 2.50
N TYR A 379 3.11 -14.90 3.14
CA TYR A 379 3.99 -14.18 4.06
C TYR A 379 4.51 -15.04 5.24
N PRO A 380 3.66 -15.76 5.99
CA PRO A 380 4.13 -16.58 7.10
C PRO A 380 5.11 -17.66 6.64
N ARG A 381 4.78 -18.36 5.56
CA ARG A 381 5.63 -19.42 4.98
C ARG A 381 6.98 -18.88 4.52
N ILE A 382 7.00 -17.74 3.83
CA ILE A 382 8.24 -17.11 3.32
C ILE A 382 9.12 -16.69 4.50
N LYS A 383 8.53 -16.07 5.53
CA LYS A 383 9.22 -15.64 6.74
C LYS A 383 9.91 -16.81 7.46
N GLU A 384 9.26 -17.96 7.50
CA GLU A 384 9.76 -19.18 8.11
C GLU A 384 10.86 -19.84 7.27
N LEU A 385 10.69 -19.93 5.96
CA LEU A 385 11.64 -20.56 5.04
C LEU A 385 12.96 -19.79 4.88
N LEU A 386 12.90 -18.46 4.92
CA LEU A 386 14.03 -17.63 4.51
C LEU A 386 15.33 -17.87 5.32
N PRO A 387 15.32 -18.03 6.66
CA PRO A 387 16.54 -18.32 7.42
C PRO A 387 17.20 -19.65 7.04
N GLY A 388 16.40 -20.67 6.78
CA GLY A 388 16.90 -21.97 6.30
C GLY A 388 17.48 -21.88 4.89
N LEU A 389 16.79 -21.17 3.99
CA LEU A 389 17.27 -20.93 2.63
C LEU A 389 18.56 -20.10 2.59
N GLN A 390 18.77 -19.17 3.52
CA GLN A 390 19.99 -18.40 3.65
C GLN A 390 21.21 -19.31 3.87
N LEU A 391 21.07 -20.28 4.78
CA LEU A 391 22.13 -21.25 5.05
C LEU A 391 22.36 -22.18 3.86
N LEU A 392 21.28 -22.68 3.27
CA LEU A 392 21.29 -23.57 2.11
C LEU A 392 21.91 -22.91 0.87
N ARG A 393 21.70 -21.60 0.68
CA ARG A 393 22.23 -20.82 -0.44
C ARG A 393 23.75 -20.93 -0.55
N GLY A 394 24.46 -20.80 0.57
CA GLY A 394 25.92 -20.85 0.61
C GLY A 394 26.46 -22.21 0.12
N GLU A 395 25.93 -23.29 0.67
CA GLU A 395 26.34 -24.65 0.31
C GLU A 395 25.93 -24.99 -1.15
N ALA A 396 24.74 -24.60 -1.59
CA ALA A 396 24.28 -24.80 -2.97
C ALA A 396 25.13 -24.06 -4.01
N LEU A 397 25.56 -22.83 -3.71
CA LEU A 397 26.49 -22.11 -4.58
C LEU A 397 27.86 -22.76 -4.63
N LEU A 398 28.35 -23.31 -3.52
CA LEU A 398 29.61 -24.08 -3.47
C LEU A 398 29.50 -25.32 -4.35
N VAL A 399 28.45 -26.12 -4.23
CA VAL A 399 28.20 -27.31 -5.05
C VAL A 399 28.19 -26.94 -6.53
N ARG A 400 27.35 -25.97 -6.93
CA ARG A 400 27.23 -25.50 -8.32
C ARG A 400 28.54 -25.02 -8.91
N ARG A 401 29.34 -24.27 -8.10
CA ARG A 401 30.66 -23.81 -8.53
C ARG A 401 31.63 -24.99 -8.68
N SER A 402 31.63 -25.92 -7.74
CA SER A 402 32.49 -27.11 -7.79
C SER A 402 32.18 -27.98 -8.99
N ASP A 403 30.91 -28.27 -9.27
CA ASP A 403 30.47 -29.03 -10.44
C ASP A 403 30.94 -28.39 -11.75
N SER A 404 30.77 -27.07 -11.85
CA SER A 404 31.23 -26.32 -13.02
C SER A 404 32.74 -26.42 -13.21
N LEU A 405 33.53 -26.33 -12.12
CA LEU A 405 34.99 -26.43 -12.18
C LEU A 405 35.44 -27.86 -12.51
N LEU A 406 34.81 -28.88 -11.92
CA LEU A 406 35.11 -30.30 -12.22
C LEU A 406 34.75 -30.68 -13.65
N HIS A 407 33.60 -30.20 -14.13
CA HIS A 407 33.19 -30.39 -15.53
C HIS A 407 34.21 -29.79 -16.51
N LEU A 408 34.62 -28.51 -16.27
CA LEU A 408 35.63 -27.87 -17.12
C LEU A 408 36.98 -28.54 -17.03
N ALA A 409 37.38 -29.03 -15.86
CA ALA A 409 38.65 -29.78 -15.67
C ALA A 409 38.62 -31.17 -16.32
N GLY A 410 37.43 -31.73 -16.57
CA GLY A 410 37.23 -33.01 -17.29
C GLY A 410 37.25 -32.89 -18.82
N LEU A 411 37.08 -31.71 -19.38
CA LEU A 411 37.11 -31.50 -20.82
C LEU A 411 38.52 -31.65 -21.39
N THR A 412 38.59 -32.00 -22.69
CA THR A 412 39.84 -31.91 -23.46
C THR A 412 40.35 -30.47 -23.46
N GLU A 413 41.69 -30.32 -23.62
CA GLU A 413 42.28 -28.96 -23.58
C GLU A 413 41.66 -28.01 -24.62
N SER A 414 41.45 -28.50 -25.84
CA SER A 414 40.81 -27.71 -26.90
C SER A 414 39.38 -27.28 -26.57
N ALA A 415 38.56 -28.21 -26.04
CA ALA A 415 37.18 -27.91 -25.63
C ALA A 415 37.13 -26.96 -24.43
N ARG A 416 38.04 -27.11 -23.47
CA ARG A 416 38.18 -26.25 -22.30
C ARG A 416 38.52 -24.81 -22.71
N LEU A 417 39.51 -24.63 -23.59
CA LEU A 417 39.91 -23.33 -24.10
C LEU A 417 38.78 -22.67 -24.88
N ALA A 418 38.07 -23.38 -25.74
CA ALA A 418 36.91 -22.87 -26.46
C ALA A 418 35.79 -22.42 -25.53
N HIS A 419 35.54 -23.16 -24.43
CA HIS A 419 34.57 -22.78 -23.43
C HIS A 419 34.98 -21.51 -22.66
N ILE A 420 36.24 -21.41 -22.26
CA ILE A 420 36.81 -20.20 -21.59
C ILE A 420 36.69 -18.99 -22.52
N ASP A 421 37.01 -19.13 -23.80
CA ASP A 421 36.87 -18.03 -24.76
C ASP A 421 35.42 -17.55 -24.87
N SER A 422 34.46 -18.45 -24.88
CA SER A 422 33.04 -18.09 -24.89
C SER A 422 32.60 -17.39 -23.60
N LEU A 423 33.20 -17.73 -22.45
CA LEU A 423 32.97 -17.00 -21.21
C LEU A 423 33.53 -15.58 -21.26
N ILE A 424 34.76 -15.44 -21.75
CA ILE A 424 35.43 -14.14 -21.93
C ILE A 424 34.59 -13.24 -22.84
N ASP A 425 34.09 -13.78 -23.96
CA ASP A 425 33.26 -13.02 -24.90
C ASP A 425 31.92 -12.61 -24.30
N ARG A 426 31.31 -13.45 -23.47
CA ARG A 426 30.12 -13.08 -22.69
C ARG A 426 30.39 -11.95 -21.69
N VAL A 427 31.52 -12.00 -20.99
CA VAL A 427 31.94 -10.93 -20.06
C VAL A 427 32.20 -9.63 -20.83
N ARG A 428 32.87 -9.70 -21.98
CA ARG A 428 33.10 -8.54 -22.87
C ARG A 428 31.78 -7.95 -23.37
N SER A 429 30.85 -8.78 -23.79
CA SER A 429 29.52 -8.34 -24.26
C SER A 429 28.73 -7.67 -23.13
N ARG A 430 28.72 -8.24 -21.92
CA ARG A 430 28.08 -7.62 -20.75
C ARG A 430 28.70 -6.29 -20.38
N ARG A 431 30.05 -6.18 -20.39
CA ARG A 431 30.72 -4.89 -20.15
C ARG A 431 30.40 -3.85 -21.24
N ARG A 432 30.18 -4.29 -22.50
CA ARG A 432 29.74 -3.39 -23.58
C ARG A 432 28.28 -2.95 -23.43
N SER A 433 27.38 -3.86 -23.03
CA SER A 433 25.96 -3.53 -22.82
C SER A 433 25.70 -2.76 -21.52
N SER A 434 26.59 -2.82 -20.53
CA SER A 434 26.51 -2.00 -19.31
C SER A 434 27.07 -0.57 -19.52
N LEU A 435 27.74 -0.30 -20.62
CA LEU A 435 28.03 1.07 -21.03
C LEU A 435 26.74 1.65 -21.60
N PRO A 436 26.26 2.81 -21.13
CA PRO A 436 25.06 3.42 -21.68
C PRO A 436 25.25 3.58 -23.18
N GLU A 437 24.34 2.98 -23.97
CA GLU A 437 24.32 3.16 -25.43
C GLU A 437 24.29 4.64 -25.71
N ARG A 438 25.40 5.16 -26.25
CA ARG A 438 25.43 6.44 -26.91
C ARG A 438 24.50 6.33 -28.11
N ASN A 439 23.22 6.61 -27.95
CA ASN A 439 22.33 6.86 -29.06
C ASN A 439 22.75 8.12 -29.80
N TYR A 440 23.88 8.03 -30.54
CA TYR A 440 24.15 8.88 -31.66
C TYR A 440 23.30 8.40 -32.85
N ARG A 441 21.98 8.60 -32.79
CA ARG A 441 21.23 8.81 -34.01
C ARG A 441 21.71 10.12 -34.56
N GLY A 442 22.54 10.02 -35.63
CA GLY A 442 23.01 11.16 -36.38
C GLY A 442 21.84 12.06 -36.77
N ALA A 443 21.71 13.17 -36.07
CA ALA A 443 21.07 14.32 -36.66
C ALA A 443 21.95 14.75 -37.80
N ASN A 444 21.52 14.54 -39.04
CA ASN A 444 22.05 15.25 -40.21
C ASN A 444 21.87 16.74 -39.93
N LEU A 445 22.92 17.35 -39.38
CA LEU A 445 23.03 18.79 -39.42
C LEU A 445 23.54 19.15 -40.81
N SER A 446 22.61 19.49 -41.69
CA SER A 446 22.91 20.29 -42.86
C SER A 446 23.66 21.56 -42.38
N THR A 447 24.89 21.64 -42.82
CA THR A 447 25.71 22.84 -42.72
C THR A 447 24.98 24.03 -43.34
N ARG A 448 24.44 24.90 -42.47
CA ARG A 448 24.09 26.24 -42.87
C ARG A 448 25.02 27.18 -42.15
N THR A 449 26.04 27.62 -42.87
CA THR A 449 26.88 28.77 -42.57
C THR A 449 26.00 30.01 -42.52
N GLU A 450 25.79 30.57 -41.31
CA GLU A 450 25.45 31.96 -41.17
C GLU A 450 26.38 32.62 -40.15
N THR A 451 27.21 33.52 -40.67
CA THR A 451 27.99 34.53 -39.98
C THR A 451 27.09 35.49 -39.23
N GLY A 452 27.35 35.75 -37.95
CA GLY A 452 26.84 36.94 -37.29
C GLY A 452 26.54 36.84 -35.82
N GLY A 453 27.41 37.39 -34.95
CA GLY A 453 27.05 38.12 -33.74
C GLY A 453 26.52 37.39 -32.52
N GLY A 454 27.40 37.02 -31.61
CA GLY A 454 27.31 37.17 -30.17
C GLY A 454 26.03 36.81 -29.41
N LYS A 455 25.97 35.60 -28.86
CA LYS A 455 25.53 35.33 -27.46
C LYS A 455 26.24 34.05 -27.02
N ARG A 456 27.16 34.18 -26.05
CA ARG A 456 27.77 33.00 -25.40
C ARG A 456 26.67 32.25 -24.70
N GLY A 457 26.26 31.09 -25.26
CA GLY A 457 25.39 30.13 -24.59
C GLY A 457 26.04 29.66 -23.29
N PHE A 458 25.20 29.32 -22.33
CA PHE A 458 25.67 28.81 -21.05
C PHE A 458 26.46 27.49 -21.26
N TYR A 459 27.56 27.30 -20.50
CA TYR A 459 28.46 26.14 -20.62
C TYR A 459 27.75 24.79 -20.76
N PHE A 460 26.62 24.58 -20.06
CA PHE A 460 25.84 23.35 -20.12
C PHE A 460 25.01 23.19 -21.40
N ASP A 461 24.88 24.22 -22.21
CA ASP A 461 24.17 24.17 -23.50
C ASP A 461 25.08 23.66 -24.65
N ASP A 462 26.37 23.51 -24.39
CA ASP A 462 27.34 22.96 -25.34
C ASP A 462 27.70 21.51 -25.01
N PRO A 463 27.17 20.52 -25.77
CA PRO A 463 27.42 19.09 -25.52
C PRO A 463 28.89 18.69 -25.55
N ARG A 464 29.73 19.42 -26.26
CA ARG A 464 31.18 19.13 -26.35
C ARG A 464 31.89 19.54 -25.06
N GLN A 465 31.59 20.71 -24.53
CA GLN A 465 32.15 21.18 -23.27
C GLN A 465 31.69 20.33 -22.08
N VAL A 466 30.43 19.88 -22.10
CA VAL A 466 29.90 18.94 -21.10
C VAL A 466 30.60 17.58 -21.17
N ALA A 467 30.82 17.04 -22.38
CA ALA A 467 31.55 15.79 -22.57
C ALA A 467 33.01 15.86 -22.11
N GLU A 468 33.71 16.94 -22.45
CA GLU A 468 35.08 17.16 -21.99
C GLU A 468 35.17 17.37 -20.47
N GLY A 469 34.22 18.11 -19.90
CA GLY A 469 34.11 18.29 -18.45
C GLY A 469 33.90 16.97 -17.72
N ARG A 470 33.05 16.11 -18.26
CA ARG A 470 32.81 14.75 -17.72
C ARG A 470 34.06 13.87 -17.83
N GLN A 471 34.77 13.92 -18.96
CA GLN A 471 35.98 13.14 -19.10
C GLN A 471 37.07 13.58 -18.10
N ARG A 472 37.30 14.90 -17.94
CA ARG A 472 38.23 15.45 -16.93
C ARG A 472 37.80 15.06 -15.49
N PHE A 473 36.48 14.97 -15.23
CA PHE A 473 35.99 14.51 -13.93
C PHE A 473 36.34 13.06 -13.70
N LEU A 474 36.05 12.17 -14.67
CA LEU A 474 36.37 10.75 -14.60
C LEU A 474 37.85 10.47 -14.46
N ASP A 475 38.70 11.21 -15.19
CA ASP A 475 40.15 11.08 -15.14
C ASP A 475 40.74 11.49 -13.76
N ARG A 476 40.10 12.46 -13.10
CA ARG A 476 40.55 12.97 -11.79
C ARG A 476 39.94 12.28 -10.60
N TRP A 477 38.68 11.86 -10.68
CA TRP A 477 37.91 11.38 -9.54
C TRP A 477 37.41 9.95 -9.70
N GLY A 478 37.53 9.34 -10.89
CA GLY A 478 36.97 8.03 -11.22
C GLY A 478 35.46 8.03 -11.31
N ASP A 479 34.86 6.83 -11.42
CA ASP A 479 33.41 6.65 -11.47
C ASP A 479 32.85 6.64 -10.03
N ARG A 480 32.62 7.83 -9.47
CA ARG A 480 32.08 8.01 -8.12
C ARG A 480 30.58 8.24 -8.16
N PRO A 481 29.80 7.55 -7.31
CA PRO A 481 28.37 7.80 -7.21
C PRO A 481 28.08 9.21 -6.69
N LEU A 482 26.98 9.81 -7.17
CA LEU A 482 26.49 11.11 -6.72
C LEU A 482 25.92 10.97 -5.30
N THR A 483 26.77 11.19 -4.30
CA THR A 483 26.42 11.15 -2.88
C THR A 483 27.05 12.33 -2.17
N ASP A 484 26.51 12.71 -1.01
CA ASP A 484 27.12 13.77 -0.19
C ASP A 484 28.59 13.47 0.11
N ASP A 485 29.43 14.49 0.12
CA ASP A 485 30.89 14.41 0.33
C ASP A 485 31.66 13.55 -0.70
N TRP A 486 31.14 13.37 -1.92
CA TRP A 486 31.78 12.62 -3.02
C TRP A 486 33.23 13.05 -3.33
N ASN A 487 33.60 14.27 -3.00
CA ASN A 487 34.92 14.89 -3.26
C ASN A 487 35.95 14.60 -2.17
N ARG A 488 35.61 13.87 -1.08
CA ARG A 488 36.53 13.51 -0.01
C ARG A 488 37.25 12.19 -0.31
N ALA A 489 38.54 12.15 -0.06
CA ALA A 489 39.37 10.95 -0.30
C ALA A 489 39.07 9.80 0.68
N ARG A 490 38.57 10.10 1.91
CA ARG A 490 38.16 9.11 2.90
C ARG A 490 36.78 9.47 3.42
N ARG A 491 35.83 8.52 3.40
CA ARG A 491 34.56 8.62 4.07
C ARG A 491 34.77 8.37 5.56
N THR A 492 34.38 9.31 6.39
CA THR A 492 34.08 9.02 7.78
C THR A 492 32.71 8.32 7.80
N PRO A 493 32.57 7.10 8.39
CA PRO A 493 31.26 6.48 8.50
C PRO A 493 30.32 7.41 9.25
N ALA A 494 29.13 7.66 8.70
CA ALA A 494 28.09 8.39 9.40
C ALA A 494 27.66 7.58 10.61
N LEU A 495 27.76 8.18 11.79
CA LEU A 495 27.22 7.61 13.03
C LEU A 495 25.70 7.69 12.97
N ASP A 496 25.02 6.59 13.27
CA ASP A 496 23.57 6.58 13.47
C ASP A 496 23.23 7.48 14.67
N PRO A 497 22.41 8.52 14.49
CA PRO A 497 22.08 9.45 15.56
C PRO A 497 21.30 8.82 16.73
N LEU A 498 20.76 7.60 16.55
CA LEU A 498 20.00 6.88 17.58
C LEU A 498 20.82 5.83 18.33
N THR A 499 21.84 5.25 17.72
CA THR A 499 22.62 4.15 18.33
C THR A 499 24.07 4.49 18.62
N GLY A 500 24.60 5.58 18.07
CA GLY A 500 26.00 5.98 18.23
C GLY A 500 27.00 5.00 17.60
N GLN A 501 26.54 4.02 16.84
CA GLN A 501 27.38 3.04 16.14
C GLN A 501 27.58 3.46 14.69
N ALA A 502 28.81 3.27 14.18
CA ALA A 502 29.10 3.47 12.77
C ALA A 502 28.32 2.44 11.95
N ASN A 503 27.49 2.90 11.00
CA ASN A 503 26.93 2.05 9.96
C ASN A 503 28.08 1.48 9.13
N ALA A 504 28.64 0.37 9.59
CA ALA A 504 29.49 -0.44 8.74
C ALA A 504 28.59 -1.02 7.63
N PRO A 505 28.98 -0.92 6.35
CA PRO A 505 28.36 -1.77 5.35
C PRO A 505 28.50 -3.21 5.87
N LEU A 506 27.40 -3.98 5.80
CA LEU A 506 27.44 -5.41 6.02
C LEU A 506 28.66 -5.95 5.27
N PRO A 507 29.54 -6.72 5.89
CA PRO A 507 30.64 -7.30 5.18
C PRO A 507 30.02 -8.16 4.07
N GLU A 508 30.14 -7.71 2.81
CA GLU A 508 30.19 -8.67 1.73
C GLU A 508 31.21 -9.69 2.19
N ALA A 509 30.77 -10.92 2.38
CA ALA A 509 31.68 -12.01 2.68
C ALA A 509 32.64 -12.09 1.49
N GLU A 510 33.70 -11.33 1.59
CA GLU A 510 34.86 -11.54 0.73
C GLU A 510 35.29 -12.98 1.00
N PRO A 511 35.42 -13.83 -0.02
CA PRO A 511 36.14 -15.05 0.14
C PRO A 511 37.54 -14.63 0.59
N SER A 512 38.00 -15.20 1.68
CA SER A 512 39.40 -15.12 2.13
C SER A 512 40.28 -15.46 0.93
N THR A 513 40.68 -14.46 0.19
CA THR A 513 41.73 -14.50 -0.80
C THR A 513 43.04 -14.22 -0.04
N GLU A 514 43.68 -15.30 0.34
CA GLU A 514 45.17 -15.27 0.34
C GLU A 514 45.57 -14.59 -0.98
N GLU A 515 46.38 -13.59 -0.85
CA GLU A 515 47.05 -12.76 -1.85
C GLU A 515 47.05 -13.33 -3.28
N VAL A 516 46.06 -12.97 -4.06
CA VAL A 516 46.16 -13.01 -5.52
C VAL A 516 46.62 -11.62 -5.95
N GLY A 517 47.88 -11.52 -6.35
CA GLY A 517 48.53 -10.29 -6.78
C GLY A 517 47.66 -9.44 -7.70
N ALA A 518 47.55 -8.18 -7.38
CA ALA A 518 46.92 -7.16 -8.19
C ALA A 518 47.46 -7.21 -9.63
N GLY A 519 46.61 -7.65 -10.61
CA GLY A 519 46.99 -7.60 -12.03
C GLY A 519 46.42 -8.70 -12.93
N ALA A 520 45.67 -9.71 -12.44
CA ALA A 520 45.09 -10.73 -13.33
C ALA A 520 43.84 -10.22 -14.03
N ASP A 521 43.97 -9.85 -15.31
CA ASP A 521 42.83 -9.42 -16.14
C ASP A 521 41.81 -10.55 -16.30
N SER A 522 40.58 -10.37 -15.79
CA SER A 522 39.46 -11.30 -15.93
C SER A 522 39.04 -11.58 -17.40
N LEU A 523 39.69 -10.93 -18.35
CA LEU A 523 39.55 -11.14 -19.79
C LEU A 523 40.68 -12.03 -20.37
N SER A 524 41.55 -12.63 -19.52
CA SER A 524 42.62 -13.51 -19.96
C SER A 524 42.29 -14.98 -19.70
N ARG A 525 42.71 -15.88 -20.60
CA ARG A 525 42.59 -17.33 -20.42
C ARG A 525 43.31 -17.81 -19.15
N ALA A 526 44.47 -17.23 -18.83
CA ALA A 526 45.30 -17.58 -17.68
C ALA A 526 44.53 -17.39 -16.36
N PHE A 527 43.71 -16.37 -16.24
CA PHE A 527 42.84 -16.14 -15.07
C PHE A 527 41.90 -17.31 -14.79
N TYR A 528 41.24 -17.85 -15.82
CA TYR A 528 40.31 -18.97 -15.68
C TYR A 528 41.04 -20.30 -15.47
N LEU A 529 42.16 -20.54 -16.17
CA LEU A 529 42.92 -21.76 -16.08
C LEU A 529 43.54 -21.94 -14.67
N ARG A 530 43.98 -20.88 -14.02
CA ARG A 530 44.53 -20.91 -12.66
C ARG A 530 43.51 -21.37 -11.60
N ALA A 531 42.23 -21.13 -11.84
CA ALA A 531 41.13 -21.50 -10.95
C ALA A 531 40.67 -22.96 -11.13
N LEU A 532 41.16 -23.70 -12.15
CA LEU A 532 40.70 -25.05 -12.46
C LEU A 532 41.50 -26.10 -11.69
N PRO A 533 40.84 -27.13 -11.12
CA PRO A 533 41.50 -28.28 -10.44
C PRO A 533 42.02 -29.25 -11.52
N LEU A 534 43.19 -29.01 -12.07
CA LEU A 534 43.75 -29.81 -13.15
C LEU A 534 44.50 -31.05 -12.65
N THR A 535 45.00 -31.08 -11.42
CA THR A 535 45.68 -32.23 -10.79
C THR A 535 44.64 -33.18 -10.18
N ARG A 536 45.02 -34.45 -10.03
CA ARG A 536 44.15 -35.48 -9.37
C ARG A 536 43.84 -35.07 -7.93
N GLU A 537 44.84 -34.65 -7.18
CA GLU A 537 44.70 -34.23 -5.78
C GLU A 537 43.75 -33.03 -5.64
N ALA A 538 43.84 -32.04 -6.54
CA ALA A 538 42.94 -30.88 -6.53
C ALA A 538 41.48 -31.28 -6.85
N LYS A 539 41.27 -32.24 -7.78
CA LYS A 539 39.95 -32.79 -8.08
C LYS A 539 39.37 -33.55 -6.89
N ASP A 540 40.16 -34.40 -6.26
CA ASP A 540 39.75 -35.22 -5.10
C ASP A 540 39.41 -34.32 -3.90
N SER A 541 40.23 -33.29 -3.63
CA SER A 541 39.95 -32.29 -2.60
C SER A 541 38.66 -31.52 -2.87
N LEU A 542 38.42 -31.06 -4.10
CA LEU A 542 37.20 -30.35 -4.46
C LEU A 542 35.95 -31.25 -4.37
N SER A 543 36.07 -32.52 -4.80
CA SER A 543 35.00 -33.52 -4.68
C SER A 543 34.63 -33.81 -3.23
N ALA A 544 35.61 -33.94 -2.32
CA ALA A 544 35.36 -34.11 -0.89
C ALA A 544 34.65 -32.91 -0.27
N ARG A 545 35.03 -31.70 -0.66
CA ARG A 545 34.32 -30.45 -0.23
C ARG A 545 32.88 -30.41 -0.74
N THR A 546 32.67 -30.84 -1.98
CA THR A 546 31.33 -30.93 -2.58
C THR A 546 30.46 -31.94 -1.83
N ALA A 547 30.98 -33.13 -1.53
CA ALA A 547 30.27 -34.13 -0.74
C ALA A 547 29.90 -33.61 0.67
N THR A 548 30.81 -32.91 1.34
CA THR A 548 30.52 -32.27 2.63
C THR A 548 29.41 -31.22 2.51
N ALA A 549 29.41 -30.42 1.45
CA ALA A 549 28.36 -29.42 1.21
C ALA A 549 27.00 -30.07 0.92
N LEU A 550 26.97 -31.14 0.13
CA LEU A 550 25.75 -31.91 -0.13
C LEU A 550 25.18 -32.54 1.16
N TYR A 551 26.04 -33.14 2.00
CA TYR A 551 25.62 -33.67 3.29
C TYR A 551 25.00 -32.58 4.20
N LYS A 552 25.62 -31.39 4.28
CA LYS A 552 25.05 -30.26 5.03
C LYS A 552 23.71 -29.78 4.42
N MET A 553 23.62 -29.74 3.10
CA MET A 553 22.36 -29.40 2.41
C MET A 553 21.24 -30.38 2.76
N ALA A 554 21.52 -31.68 2.75
CA ALA A 554 20.57 -32.72 3.14
C ALA A 554 20.06 -32.52 4.57
N GLY A 555 20.96 -32.25 5.53
CA GLY A 555 20.59 -31.93 6.91
C GLY A 555 19.72 -30.68 7.03
N LEU A 556 20.08 -29.60 6.33
CA LEU A 556 19.27 -28.35 6.32
C LEU A 556 17.89 -28.55 5.71
N LEU A 557 17.78 -29.34 4.66
CA LEU A 557 16.49 -29.65 4.00
C LEU A 557 15.58 -30.46 4.92
N SER A 558 16.13 -31.47 5.61
CA SER A 558 15.35 -32.32 6.53
C SER A 558 14.96 -31.62 7.83
N GLU A 559 15.90 -30.92 8.46
CA GLU A 559 15.73 -30.37 9.81
C GLU A 559 15.10 -28.99 9.85
N ARG A 560 15.36 -28.16 8.86
CA ARG A 560 14.97 -26.73 8.85
C ARG A 560 13.85 -26.39 7.89
N LEU A 561 13.75 -27.13 6.78
CA LEU A 561 12.79 -26.83 5.72
C LEU A 561 11.73 -27.92 5.57
N GLU A 562 11.83 -29.02 6.33
CA GLU A 562 10.92 -30.17 6.28
C GLU A 562 10.70 -30.73 4.86
N LEU A 563 11.71 -30.57 3.99
CA LEU A 563 11.70 -31.06 2.62
C LEU A 563 12.43 -32.41 2.53
N LEU A 564 11.91 -33.42 3.23
CA LEU A 564 12.52 -34.75 3.33
C LEU A 564 12.81 -35.40 1.96
N SER A 565 11.86 -35.26 1.01
CA SER A 565 12.01 -35.80 -0.35
C SER A 565 13.18 -35.18 -1.12
N ASP A 566 13.57 -33.94 -0.78
CA ASP A 566 14.70 -33.26 -1.39
C ASP A 566 16.02 -33.62 -0.70
N ALA A 567 15.98 -33.89 0.61
CA ALA A 567 17.12 -34.35 1.36
C ALA A 567 17.61 -35.76 0.94
N ASP A 568 16.68 -36.66 0.66
CA ASP A 568 16.96 -38.04 0.23
C ASP A 568 17.59 -38.13 -1.18
N LEU A 569 17.49 -37.07 -1.97
CA LEU A 569 18.01 -37.01 -3.34
C LEU A 569 19.40 -36.36 -3.45
N LEU A 570 19.96 -35.83 -2.35
CA LEU A 570 21.32 -35.26 -2.27
C LEU A 570 22.33 -36.29 -1.75
#